data_200deeb538854203ff2b50972db3da6b
#
_entry.id   200deeb538854203ff2b50972db3da6b
#
_cell.length_a   1.000
_cell.length_b   1.000
_cell.length_c   1.000
_cell.angle_alpha   90.00
_cell.angle_beta   90.00
_cell.angle_gamma   90.00
#
_symmetry.space_group_name_H-M   'P 1'
#
loop_
_entity.id
_entity.type
_entity.pdbx_description
1 polymer ?
#
loop_
_entity_poly.entity_id
_entity_poly.type
_entity_poly.pdbx_seq_one_letter_code
_entity_poly.pdbx_strand_id
1 'polypeptide(L)'
;MTELLSILYKLRIFTSDELSEALKGKVKSVEALLARYKQQGWIVAIRRNTYCMKDIASGLPVCDKYEIGSHLSHTACISYHTALEFHGLAHQPFNEVFVKSMTRFNSFSFDDVDYTYCRQTKEIVGMMTPKGNPYVRVTDVESTLLDCFDRIDRAGGIEELLHCMESIVLLNEERLIDYLARYDKAFLYQKTGYLLERIKEQANISESLLELCRAKGTKSVKWLTNNEESDTFVNKWRMYVPQELTSKEEYELI
;
A
#
# COMPACT_ATOMS: atom_id res chain seq x y z
N MET A 1 14.27 -34.44 -5.82
CA MET A 1 14.50 -33.14 -5.13
C MET A 1 14.95 -33.47 -3.72
N THR A 2 16.06 -32.91 -3.24
CA THR A 2 16.50 -33.18 -1.86
C THR A 2 15.51 -32.57 -0.85
N GLU A 3 15.37 -33.20 0.33
CA GLU A 3 14.48 -32.71 1.42
C GLU A 3 14.73 -31.24 1.75
N LEU A 4 15.99 -30.80 1.71
CA LEU A 4 16.38 -29.42 1.96
C LEU A 4 15.80 -28.44 0.92
N LEU A 5 15.81 -28.79 -0.35
CA LEU A 5 15.21 -27.94 -1.41
C LEU A 5 13.69 -27.85 -1.24
N SER A 6 13.03 -28.93 -0.84
CA SER A 6 11.59 -28.91 -0.55
C SER A 6 11.23 -27.93 0.57
N ILE A 7 12.08 -27.82 1.61
CA ILE A 7 11.89 -26.86 2.70
C ILE A 7 12.02 -25.42 2.15
N LEU A 8 13.06 -25.15 1.36
CA LEU A 8 13.29 -23.82 0.77
C LEU A 8 12.14 -23.40 -0.17
N TYR A 9 11.64 -24.33 -1.00
CA TYR A 9 10.48 -24.06 -1.86
C TYR A 9 9.20 -23.75 -1.08
N LYS A 10 9.01 -24.36 0.10
CA LYS A 10 7.88 -24.05 0.99
C LYS A 10 8.03 -22.69 1.65
N LEU A 11 9.24 -22.31 2.02
CA LEU A 11 9.51 -21.00 2.63
C LEU A 11 9.40 -19.87 1.61
N ARG A 12 9.77 -20.10 0.34
CA ARG A 12 9.79 -19.14 -0.77
C ARG A 12 10.73 -17.96 -0.52
N ILE A 13 10.45 -17.15 0.50
CA ILE A 13 11.23 -16.04 1.04
C ILE A 13 11.47 -16.30 2.53
N PHE A 14 12.68 -16.03 3.02
CA PHE A 14 13.04 -16.37 4.39
C PHE A 14 14.28 -15.60 4.87
N THR A 15 14.38 -15.46 6.18
CA THR A 15 15.61 -15.06 6.89
C THR A 15 16.46 -16.27 7.25
N SER A 16 17.73 -16.06 7.66
CA SER A 16 18.57 -17.15 8.18
C SER A 16 17.97 -17.81 9.41
N ASP A 17 17.28 -17.05 10.26
CA ASP A 17 16.66 -17.56 11.49
C ASP A 17 15.47 -18.46 11.16
N GLU A 18 14.58 -18.02 10.25
CA GLU A 18 13.44 -18.83 9.76
C GLU A 18 13.90 -20.12 9.09
N LEU A 19 14.99 -20.05 8.30
CA LEU A 19 15.60 -21.23 7.70
C LEU A 19 16.18 -22.17 8.77
N SER A 20 16.86 -21.63 9.78
CA SER A 20 17.43 -22.39 10.89
C SER A 20 16.33 -23.14 11.64
N GLU A 21 15.23 -22.48 11.95
CA GLU A 21 14.07 -23.07 12.60
C GLU A 21 13.43 -24.16 11.74
N ALA A 22 13.24 -23.92 10.44
CA ALA A 22 12.63 -24.88 9.52
C ALA A 22 13.52 -26.14 9.33
N LEU A 23 14.84 -25.99 9.40
CA LEU A 23 15.80 -27.10 9.28
C LEU A 23 15.92 -27.96 10.54
N LYS A 24 15.53 -27.45 11.71
CA LYS A 24 15.53 -28.21 13.00
C LYS A 24 16.84 -28.98 13.27
N GLY A 25 17.97 -28.35 13.02
CA GLY A 25 19.28 -28.97 13.26
C GLY A 25 19.75 -29.99 12.19
N LYS A 26 19.05 -30.12 11.06
CA LYS A 26 19.44 -31.02 9.96
C LYS A 26 20.76 -30.63 9.27
N VAL A 27 21.27 -29.43 9.53
CA VAL A 27 22.52 -28.91 8.97
C VAL A 27 23.43 -28.38 10.07
N LYS A 28 24.74 -28.50 9.87
CA LYS A 28 25.76 -28.01 10.84
C LYS A 28 25.92 -26.49 10.85
N SER A 29 25.71 -25.85 9.70
CA SER A 29 25.77 -24.39 9.57
C SER A 29 24.81 -23.94 8.49
N VAL A 30 23.90 -23.03 8.85
CA VAL A 30 22.94 -22.38 7.95
C VAL A 30 23.67 -21.39 7.04
N GLU A 31 24.69 -20.69 7.54
CA GLU A 31 25.48 -19.73 6.78
C GLU A 31 26.22 -20.42 5.63
N ALA A 32 26.87 -21.59 5.90
CA ALA A 32 27.55 -22.37 4.87
C ALA A 32 26.55 -22.90 3.82
N LEU A 33 25.34 -23.30 4.23
CA LEU A 33 24.28 -23.72 3.34
C LEU A 33 23.82 -22.57 2.43
N LEU A 34 23.56 -21.39 3.00
CA LEU A 34 23.17 -20.19 2.27
C LEU A 34 24.24 -19.76 1.26
N ALA A 35 25.53 -19.75 1.68
CA ALA A 35 26.64 -19.42 0.79
C ALA A 35 26.69 -20.38 -0.42
N ARG A 36 26.59 -21.68 -0.17
CA ARG A 36 26.57 -22.70 -1.22
C ARG A 36 25.40 -22.53 -2.18
N TYR A 37 24.17 -22.35 -1.67
CA TYR A 37 22.98 -22.23 -2.50
C TYR A 37 22.93 -20.92 -3.29
N LYS A 38 23.48 -19.84 -2.71
CA LYS A 38 23.69 -18.59 -3.44
C LYS A 38 24.69 -18.77 -4.60
N GLN A 39 25.82 -19.47 -4.36
CA GLN A 39 26.80 -19.78 -5.40
C GLN A 39 26.22 -20.67 -6.51
N GLN A 40 25.35 -21.62 -6.16
CA GLN A 40 24.64 -22.49 -7.10
C GLN A 40 23.49 -21.77 -7.84
N GLY A 41 23.18 -20.52 -7.50
CA GLY A 41 22.10 -19.76 -8.12
C GLY A 41 20.69 -20.21 -7.73
N TRP A 42 20.53 -21.01 -6.65
CA TRP A 42 19.22 -21.49 -6.20
C TRP A 42 18.47 -20.50 -5.32
N ILE A 43 19.20 -19.59 -4.69
CA ILE A 43 18.65 -18.49 -3.92
C ILE A 43 19.29 -17.17 -4.33
N VAL A 44 18.57 -16.07 -4.10
CA VAL A 44 19.08 -14.71 -4.23
C VAL A 44 18.91 -13.97 -2.90
N ALA A 45 19.86 -13.12 -2.56
CA ALA A 45 19.73 -12.22 -1.44
C ALA A 45 18.93 -10.99 -1.87
N ILE A 46 17.80 -10.73 -1.22
CA ILE A 46 16.96 -9.54 -1.45
C ILE A 46 17.56 -8.34 -0.70
N ARG A 47 17.92 -8.58 0.55
CA ARG A 47 18.64 -7.63 1.42
C ARG A 47 19.46 -8.41 2.45
N ARG A 48 20.13 -7.68 3.37
CA ARG A 48 20.86 -8.34 4.47
C ARG A 48 19.91 -9.27 5.24
N ASN A 49 20.33 -10.52 5.39
CA ASN A 49 19.60 -11.58 6.12
C ASN A 49 18.20 -11.90 5.59
N THR A 50 17.92 -11.63 4.30
CA THR A 50 16.65 -12.01 3.67
C THR A 50 16.93 -12.57 2.28
N TYR A 51 16.44 -13.76 2.01
CA TYR A 51 16.72 -14.52 0.81
C TYR A 51 15.41 -14.98 0.16
N CYS A 52 15.41 -15.11 -1.16
CA CYS A 52 14.33 -15.70 -1.93
C CYS A 52 14.84 -16.89 -2.73
N MET A 53 14.02 -17.93 -2.83
CA MET A 53 14.25 -19.02 -3.78
C MET A 53 14.15 -18.50 -5.20
N LYS A 54 14.96 -19.12 -6.07
CA LYS A 54 14.85 -18.94 -7.52
C LYS A 54 14.19 -20.16 -8.15
N ASP A 55 13.37 -19.93 -9.13
CA ASP A 55 12.87 -20.98 -9.99
C ASP A 55 14.04 -21.56 -10.82
N ILE A 56 14.19 -22.88 -10.82
CA ILE A 56 15.34 -23.55 -11.43
C ILE A 56 15.32 -23.39 -12.96
N ALA A 57 14.15 -23.33 -13.56
CA ALA A 57 14.02 -23.26 -15.01
C ALA A 57 14.23 -21.83 -15.54
N SER A 58 13.60 -20.83 -14.92
CA SER A 58 13.69 -19.43 -15.35
C SER A 58 14.89 -18.69 -14.74
N GLY A 59 15.39 -19.16 -13.58
CA GLY A 59 16.41 -18.45 -12.81
C GLY A 59 15.92 -17.18 -12.13
N LEU A 60 14.61 -16.89 -12.16
CA LEU A 60 13.99 -15.72 -11.53
C LEU A 60 13.58 -16.02 -10.08
N PRO A 61 13.45 -14.99 -9.21
CA PRO A 61 12.86 -15.14 -7.90
C PRO A 61 11.46 -15.76 -7.99
N VAL A 62 11.11 -16.67 -7.08
CA VAL A 62 9.77 -17.27 -7.02
C VAL A 62 8.73 -16.37 -6.34
N CYS A 63 9.18 -15.28 -5.72
CA CYS A 63 8.33 -14.30 -5.04
C CYS A 63 8.20 -13.05 -5.90
N ASP A 64 6.99 -12.50 -5.95
CA ASP A 64 6.74 -11.20 -6.56
C ASP A 64 7.05 -10.04 -5.58
N LYS A 65 6.92 -8.80 -6.07
CA LYS A 65 7.17 -7.59 -5.28
C LYS A 65 6.25 -7.46 -4.06
N TYR A 66 5.03 -7.99 -4.11
CA TYR A 66 4.05 -7.92 -3.02
C TYR A 66 4.40 -8.92 -1.91
N GLU A 67 4.80 -10.13 -2.27
CA GLU A 67 5.26 -11.15 -1.32
C GLU A 67 6.53 -10.68 -0.60
N ILE A 68 7.50 -10.12 -1.35
CA ILE A 68 8.73 -9.55 -0.79
C ILE A 68 8.39 -8.44 0.20
N GLY A 69 7.58 -7.45 -0.20
CA GLY A 69 7.18 -6.35 0.66
C GLY A 69 6.48 -6.81 1.94
N SER A 70 5.60 -7.81 1.83
CA SER A 70 4.88 -8.37 2.96
C SER A 70 5.77 -9.13 3.94
N HIS A 71 6.90 -9.67 3.48
CA HIS A 71 7.83 -10.46 4.31
C HIS A 71 8.86 -9.60 5.07
N LEU A 72 8.95 -8.30 4.79
CA LEU A 72 9.99 -7.42 5.37
C LEU A 72 9.93 -7.32 6.90
N SER A 73 8.77 -7.56 7.49
CA SER A 73 8.56 -7.75 8.93
C SER A 73 7.25 -8.48 9.20
N HIS A 74 7.04 -8.94 10.43
CA HIS A 74 5.77 -9.58 10.84
C HIS A 74 4.57 -8.62 10.80
N THR A 75 4.80 -7.30 10.84
CA THR A 75 3.76 -6.26 10.72
C THR A 75 3.75 -5.57 9.35
N ALA A 76 4.58 -6.01 8.40
CA ALA A 76 4.64 -5.41 7.07
C ALA A 76 3.34 -5.65 6.28
N CYS A 77 2.86 -4.60 5.62
CA CYS A 77 1.63 -4.61 4.84
C CYS A 77 1.78 -3.69 3.62
N ILE A 78 1.49 -4.20 2.45
CA ILE A 78 1.43 -3.44 1.20
C ILE A 78 0.33 -2.38 1.31
N SER A 79 0.62 -1.14 0.89
CA SER A 79 -0.28 0.01 1.08
C SER A 79 -0.08 1.08 0.01
N TYR A 80 -0.88 2.15 0.05
CA TYR A 80 -0.84 3.27 -0.89
C TYR A 80 -0.99 2.82 -2.36
N HIS A 81 -0.26 3.45 -3.28
CA HIS A 81 -0.32 3.12 -4.71
C HIS A 81 -0.06 1.64 -5.00
N THR A 82 0.88 1.02 -4.29
CA THR A 82 1.16 -0.40 -4.47
C THR A 82 -0.04 -1.30 -4.13
N ALA A 83 -0.86 -0.91 -3.16
CA ALA A 83 -2.10 -1.62 -2.87
C ALA A 83 -3.18 -1.32 -3.91
N LEU A 84 -3.27 -0.10 -4.47
CA LEU A 84 -4.13 0.19 -5.63
C LEU A 84 -3.76 -0.71 -6.81
N GLU A 85 -2.47 -0.85 -7.11
CA GLU A 85 -1.98 -1.74 -8.16
C GLU A 85 -2.34 -3.20 -7.88
N PHE A 86 -2.15 -3.67 -6.64
CA PHE A 86 -2.53 -5.02 -6.23
C PHE A 86 -4.02 -5.30 -6.42
N HIS A 87 -4.88 -4.32 -6.15
CA HIS A 87 -6.34 -4.42 -6.35
C HIS A 87 -6.77 -4.19 -7.80
N GLY A 88 -5.84 -3.94 -8.73
CA GLY A 88 -6.15 -3.67 -10.14
C GLY A 88 -6.81 -2.31 -10.39
N LEU A 89 -6.63 -1.36 -9.46
CA LEU A 89 -7.20 -0.01 -9.55
C LEU A 89 -6.18 1.02 -10.08
N ALA A 90 -4.88 0.72 -10.08
CA ALA A 90 -3.86 1.64 -10.56
C ALA A 90 -3.96 1.85 -12.06
N HIS A 91 -3.82 3.11 -12.50
CA HIS A 91 -3.78 3.46 -13.91
C HIS A 91 -2.46 3.05 -14.56
N GLN A 92 -1.34 3.16 -13.82
CA GLN A 92 -0.01 2.77 -14.28
C GLN A 92 0.78 2.03 -13.17
N PRO A 93 1.65 1.06 -13.54
CA PRO A 93 2.50 0.39 -12.56
C PRO A 93 3.67 1.29 -12.15
N PHE A 94 4.09 1.19 -10.87
CA PHE A 94 5.29 1.84 -10.35
C PHE A 94 6.35 0.82 -9.96
N ASN A 95 7.61 1.22 -10.11
CA ASN A 95 8.75 0.46 -9.59
C ASN A 95 9.03 0.78 -8.11
N GLU A 96 8.01 1.21 -7.37
CA GLU A 96 8.09 1.48 -5.95
C GLU A 96 7.02 0.69 -5.20
N VAL A 97 7.44 0.06 -4.10
CA VAL A 97 6.58 -0.72 -3.21
C VAL A 97 6.51 -0.03 -1.86
N PHE A 98 5.35 0.54 -1.55
CA PHE A 98 5.09 1.15 -0.25
C PHE A 98 4.67 0.11 0.77
N VAL A 99 5.45 0.02 1.85
CA VAL A 99 5.22 -0.98 2.90
C VAL A 99 5.02 -0.29 4.25
N LYS A 100 3.79 -0.31 4.74
CA LYS A 100 3.49 0.05 6.13
C LYS A 100 4.05 -1.01 7.08
N SER A 101 4.67 -0.57 8.16
CA SER A 101 5.12 -1.48 9.22
C SER A 101 5.28 -0.76 10.55
N MET A 102 4.95 -1.45 11.64
CA MET A 102 5.26 -1.02 13.00
C MET A 102 6.72 -1.30 13.33
N THR A 103 7.31 -2.32 12.70
CA THR A 103 8.74 -2.64 12.83
C THR A 103 9.52 -1.92 11.77
N ARG A 104 10.49 -1.09 12.20
CA ARG A 104 11.34 -0.32 11.29
C ARG A 104 12.25 -1.23 10.47
N PHE A 105 12.33 -0.95 9.18
CA PHE A 105 13.37 -1.44 8.28
C PHE A 105 13.91 -0.29 7.43
N ASN A 106 15.12 -0.43 6.91
CA ASN A 106 15.67 0.56 5.98
C ASN A 106 15.10 0.28 4.58
N SER A 107 14.66 1.35 3.90
CA SER A 107 14.29 1.26 2.48
C SER A 107 15.48 0.76 1.66
N PHE A 108 15.22 0.01 0.61
CA PHE A 108 16.23 -0.62 -0.23
C PHE A 108 15.67 -0.89 -1.63
N SER A 109 16.56 -1.14 -2.59
CA SER A 109 16.19 -1.55 -3.95
C SER A 109 16.56 -3.00 -4.18
N PHE A 110 15.71 -3.73 -4.91
CA PHE A 110 15.95 -5.08 -5.37
C PHE A 110 15.22 -5.30 -6.70
N ASP A 111 15.94 -5.80 -7.70
CA ASP A 111 15.42 -6.13 -9.03
C ASP A 111 14.65 -4.95 -9.67
N ASP A 112 15.30 -3.76 -9.68
CA ASP A 112 14.77 -2.48 -10.17
C ASP A 112 13.48 -2.00 -9.48
N VAL A 113 13.15 -2.55 -8.32
CA VAL A 113 12.01 -2.14 -7.48
C VAL A 113 12.51 -1.56 -6.16
N ASP A 114 12.00 -0.37 -5.80
CA ASP A 114 12.30 0.33 -4.56
C ASP A 114 11.28 -0.04 -3.49
N TYR A 115 11.74 -0.56 -2.35
CA TYR A 115 10.91 -0.91 -1.20
C TYR A 115 10.99 0.20 -0.16
N THR A 116 9.92 1.00 -0.07
CA THR A 116 9.86 2.18 0.77
C THR A 116 9.14 1.90 2.09
N TYR A 117 9.87 2.15 3.21
CA TYR A 117 9.33 2.05 4.56
C TYR A 117 8.34 3.17 4.85
N CYS A 118 7.11 2.79 5.20
CA CYS A 118 6.07 3.69 5.66
C CYS A 118 5.79 3.45 7.14
N ARG A 119 6.29 4.35 8.00
CA ARG A 119 6.16 4.21 9.45
C ARG A 119 4.70 4.10 9.88
N GLN A 120 4.43 3.08 10.71
CA GLN A 120 3.15 2.90 11.38
C GLN A 120 3.37 2.79 12.90
N THR A 121 2.56 3.51 13.67
CA THR A 121 2.69 3.55 15.14
C THR A 121 1.55 2.80 15.84
N LYS A 122 0.48 2.51 15.11
CA LYS A 122 -0.69 1.77 15.57
C LYS A 122 -0.94 0.59 14.63
N GLU A 123 -1.83 -0.30 15.01
CA GLU A 123 -2.30 -1.37 14.13
C GLU A 123 -2.73 -0.82 12.75
N ILE A 124 -2.37 -1.57 11.70
CA ILE A 124 -2.70 -1.19 10.33
C ILE A 124 -4.19 -1.47 10.10
N VAL A 125 -4.92 -0.41 9.81
CA VAL A 125 -6.35 -0.49 9.54
C VAL A 125 -6.58 -1.19 8.20
N GLY A 126 -7.56 -2.07 8.12
CA GLY A 126 -7.95 -2.75 6.89
C GLY A 126 -6.91 -3.73 6.33
N MET A 127 -5.90 -4.16 7.14
CA MET A 127 -4.95 -5.16 6.69
C MET A 127 -5.64 -6.50 6.48
N MET A 128 -5.43 -7.09 5.30
CA MET A 128 -5.99 -8.39 4.92
C MET A 128 -4.95 -9.29 4.27
N THR A 129 -5.22 -10.59 4.31
CA THR A 129 -4.52 -11.59 3.51
C THR A 129 -5.46 -12.09 2.42
N PRO A 130 -5.11 -11.92 1.14
CA PRO A 130 -5.97 -12.30 0.02
C PRO A 130 -6.23 -13.82 -0.02
N LYS A 131 -7.44 -14.21 -0.39
CA LYS A 131 -7.75 -15.62 -0.64
C LYS A 131 -6.87 -16.13 -1.80
N GLY A 132 -6.18 -17.24 -1.57
CA GLY A 132 -5.31 -17.87 -2.59
C GLY A 132 -3.86 -17.41 -2.59
N ASN A 133 -3.50 -16.32 -1.89
CA ASN A 133 -2.10 -15.93 -1.67
C ASN A 133 -1.84 -15.61 -0.17
N PRO A 134 -1.48 -16.62 0.64
CA PRO A 134 -1.24 -16.44 2.07
C PRO A 134 0.06 -15.68 2.38
N TYR A 135 0.88 -15.40 1.40
CA TYR A 135 2.18 -14.73 1.56
C TYR A 135 2.08 -13.21 1.46
N VAL A 136 0.95 -12.68 0.99
CA VAL A 136 0.71 -11.24 0.85
C VAL A 136 -0.15 -10.72 1.99
N ARG A 137 0.26 -9.60 2.58
CA ARG A 137 -0.55 -8.76 3.44
C ARG A 137 -0.69 -7.39 2.78
N VAL A 138 -1.92 -6.96 2.57
CA VAL A 138 -2.24 -5.73 1.85
C VAL A 138 -3.40 -5.01 2.55
N THR A 139 -3.49 -3.70 2.46
CA THR A 139 -4.68 -2.96 2.90
C THR A 139 -5.85 -3.24 1.95
N ASP A 140 -7.07 -3.38 2.47
CA ASP A 140 -8.28 -3.48 1.64
C ASP A 140 -8.52 -2.16 0.86
N VAL A 141 -9.48 -2.16 -0.05
CA VAL A 141 -9.71 -1.01 -0.95
C VAL A 141 -10.04 0.25 -0.15
N GLU A 142 -10.91 0.16 0.85
CA GLU A 142 -11.33 1.30 1.66
C GLU A 142 -10.16 1.92 2.43
N SER A 143 -9.36 1.09 3.09
CA SER A 143 -8.16 1.55 3.81
C SER A 143 -7.10 2.10 2.84
N THR A 144 -6.93 1.47 1.68
CA THR A 144 -5.99 1.91 0.64
C THR A 144 -6.34 3.30 0.15
N LEU A 145 -7.62 3.57 -0.12
CA LEU A 145 -8.09 4.91 -0.53
C LEU A 145 -7.82 5.95 0.55
N LEU A 146 -8.16 5.66 1.81
CA LEU A 146 -7.90 6.59 2.91
C LEU A 146 -6.42 6.87 3.09
N ASP A 147 -5.56 5.88 2.90
CA ASP A 147 -4.11 6.06 2.88
C ASP A 147 -3.65 7.00 1.78
N CYS A 148 -4.17 6.80 0.56
CA CYS A 148 -3.86 7.61 -0.61
C CYS A 148 -4.41 9.04 -0.45
N PHE A 149 -5.59 9.21 0.12
CA PHE A 149 -6.15 10.53 0.42
C PHE A 149 -5.35 11.28 1.49
N ASP A 150 -4.85 10.58 2.51
CA ASP A 150 -3.97 11.16 3.52
C ASP A 150 -2.62 11.59 2.93
N ARG A 151 -2.05 10.78 2.04
CA ARG A 151 -0.73 10.96 1.42
C ARG A 151 -0.81 10.80 -0.10
N ILE A 152 -1.34 11.84 -0.76
CA ILE A 152 -1.50 11.89 -2.22
C ILE A 152 -0.16 11.72 -2.96
N ASP A 153 0.93 12.19 -2.36
CA ASP A 153 2.29 11.96 -2.86
C ASP A 153 2.66 10.47 -3.01
N ARG A 154 2.10 9.60 -2.17
CA ARG A 154 2.30 8.14 -2.24
C ARG A 154 1.28 7.42 -3.12
N ALA A 155 0.33 8.13 -3.63
CA ALA A 155 -0.61 7.63 -4.63
C ALA A 155 -0.16 7.91 -6.07
N GLY A 156 1.03 8.48 -6.27
CA GLY A 156 1.51 8.92 -7.58
C GLY A 156 1.09 10.34 -7.95
N GLY A 157 0.61 11.12 -6.97
CA GLY A 157 0.06 12.45 -7.19
C GLY A 157 -1.46 12.45 -7.34
N ILE A 158 -2.02 13.64 -7.53
CA ILE A 158 -3.48 13.80 -7.58
C ILE A 158 -4.07 13.23 -8.87
N GLU A 159 -3.40 13.39 -10.00
CA GLU A 159 -3.87 12.91 -11.30
C GLU A 159 -3.99 11.37 -11.32
N GLU A 160 -2.91 10.66 -10.91
CA GLU A 160 -2.93 9.20 -10.82
C GLU A 160 -4.01 8.72 -9.84
N LEU A 161 -4.15 9.39 -8.69
CA LEU A 161 -5.17 9.05 -7.71
C LEU A 161 -6.59 9.16 -8.29
N LEU A 162 -6.87 10.21 -9.06
CA LEU A 162 -8.18 10.38 -9.71
C LEU A 162 -8.45 9.29 -10.75
N HIS A 163 -7.47 8.96 -11.57
CA HIS A 163 -7.59 7.85 -12.52
C HIS A 163 -7.83 6.51 -11.81
N CYS A 164 -7.15 6.26 -10.69
CA CYS A 164 -7.43 5.07 -9.88
C CYS A 164 -8.88 5.06 -9.37
N MET A 165 -9.41 6.22 -8.98
CA MET A 165 -10.79 6.33 -8.48
C MET A 165 -11.84 6.10 -9.57
N GLU A 166 -11.57 6.39 -10.83
CA GLU A 166 -12.46 6.13 -11.97
C GLU A 166 -12.81 4.63 -12.13
N SER A 167 -11.95 3.74 -11.63
CA SER A 167 -12.16 2.29 -11.68
C SER A 167 -13.00 1.75 -10.51
N ILE A 168 -13.38 2.59 -9.54
CA ILE A 168 -14.11 2.16 -8.35
C ILE A 168 -15.61 2.13 -8.64
N VAL A 169 -16.21 0.96 -8.48
CA VAL A 169 -17.65 0.74 -8.71
C VAL A 169 -18.43 0.66 -7.40
N LEU A 170 -17.82 0.18 -6.33
CA LEU A 170 -18.48 -0.04 -5.05
C LEU A 170 -17.48 0.14 -3.89
N LEU A 171 -17.93 0.79 -2.83
CA LEU A 171 -17.20 0.92 -1.57
C LEU A 171 -18.09 0.51 -0.40
N ASN A 172 -17.48 -0.08 0.62
CA ASN A 172 -18.17 -0.37 1.86
C ASN A 172 -18.11 0.86 2.78
N GLU A 173 -19.20 1.61 2.83
CA GLU A 173 -19.28 2.84 3.64
C GLU A 173 -19.13 2.61 5.14
N GLU A 174 -19.63 1.48 5.67
CA GLU A 174 -19.46 1.16 7.08
C GLU A 174 -17.98 1.01 7.45
N ARG A 175 -17.19 0.36 6.58
CA ARG A 175 -15.73 0.28 6.74
C ARG A 175 -15.07 1.65 6.63
N LEU A 176 -15.45 2.47 5.64
CA LEU A 176 -14.91 3.81 5.50
C LEU A 176 -15.14 4.65 6.77
N ILE A 177 -16.35 4.60 7.34
CA ILE A 177 -16.70 5.31 8.58
C ILE A 177 -15.87 4.81 9.77
N ASP A 178 -15.76 3.49 9.96
CA ASP A 178 -14.95 2.88 11.02
C ASP A 178 -13.47 3.28 10.86
N TYR A 179 -12.94 3.15 9.65
CA TYR A 179 -11.54 3.45 9.37
C TYR A 179 -11.22 4.93 9.55
N LEU A 180 -12.06 5.84 9.06
CA LEU A 180 -11.91 7.27 9.31
C LEU A 180 -11.88 7.58 10.81
N ALA A 181 -12.74 6.94 11.61
CA ALA A 181 -12.74 7.10 13.05
C ALA A 181 -11.43 6.61 13.70
N ARG A 182 -10.85 5.52 13.20
CA ARG A 182 -9.58 4.95 13.69
C ARG A 182 -8.36 5.78 13.27
N TYR A 183 -8.38 6.40 12.08
CA TYR A 183 -7.35 7.36 11.66
C TYR A 183 -7.37 8.62 12.52
N ASP A 184 -8.57 9.06 12.97
CA ASP A 184 -8.77 10.21 13.86
C ASP A 184 -8.09 11.50 13.37
N LYS A 185 -8.26 11.80 12.08
CA LYS A 185 -7.68 12.98 11.41
C LYS A 185 -8.78 13.82 10.77
N ALA A 186 -9.11 14.97 11.35
CA ALA A 186 -10.16 15.85 10.83
C ALA A 186 -9.92 16.25 9.36
N PHE A 187 -8.66 16.48 8.96
CA PHE A 187 -8.37 16.83 7.57
C PHE A 187 -8.55 15.64 6.61
N LEU A 188 -8.36 14.40 7.07
CA LEU A 188 -8.64 13.22 6.24
C LEU A 188 -10.14 13.09 5.95
N TYR A 189 -11.03 13.36 6.92
CA TYR A 189 -12.48 13.45 6.65
C TYR A 189 -12.79 14.45 5.54
N GLN A 190 -12.18 15.64 5.59
CA GLN A 190 -12.38 16.70 4.60
C GLN A 190 -11.92 16.27 3.20
N LYS A 191 -10.72 15.70 3.09
CA LYS A 191 -10.19 15.14 1.83
C LYS A 191 -11.07 14.02 1.30
N THR A 192 -11.46 13.09 2.18
CA THR A 192 -12.30 11.93 1.83
C THR A 192 -13.63 12.39 1.26
N GLY A 193 -14.30 13.33 1.93
CA GLY A 193 -15.58 13.84 1.46
C GLY A 193 -15.46 14.50 0.08
N TYR A 194 -14.47 15.37 -0.12
CA TYR A 194 -14.23 16.03 -1.41
C TYR A 194 -13.95 15.03 -2.53
N LEU A 195 -13.06 14.08 -2.30
CA LEU A 195 -12.66 13.11 -3.33
C LEU A 195 -13.79 12.11 -3.63
N LEU A 196 -14.48 11.61 -2.62
CA LEU A 196 -15.61 10.68 -2.81
C LEU A 196 -16.82 11.35 -3.48
N GLU A 197 -17.05 12.64 -3.25
CA GLU A 197 -18.12 13.39 -3.93
C GLU A 197 -17.95 13.37 -5.45
N ARG A 198 -16.72 13.35 -5.96
CA ARG A 198 -16.42 13.30 -7.40
C ARG A 198 -16.85 12.00 -8.07
N ILE A 199 -16.86 10.90 -7.33
CA ILE A 199 -17.28 9.57 -7.82
C ILE A 199 -18.61 9.13 -7.20
N LYS A 200 -19.40 10.09 -6.67
CA LYS A 200 -20.61 9.81 -5.92
C LYS A 200 -21.58 8.92 -6.67
N GLU A 201 -21.93 9.32 -7.89
CA GLU A 201 -22.88 8.58 -8.72
C GLU A 201 -22.31 7.21 -9.15
N GLN A 202 -21.03 7.17 -9.53
CA GLN A 202 -20.35 5.97 -9.98
C GLN A 202 -20.23 4.91 -8.90
N ALA A 203 -19.80 5.29 -7.70
CA ALA A 203 -19.57 4.39 -6.57
C ALA A 203 -20.75 4.33 -5.59
N ASN A 204 -21.87 4.97 -5.94
CA ASN A 204 -23.10 5.04 -5.14
C ASN A 204 -22.84 5.53 -3.70
N ILE A 205 -22.10 6.64 -3.57
CA ILE A 205 -21.76 7.22 -2.27
C ILE A 205 -22.97 7.94 -1.67
N SER A 206 -23.33 7.59 -0.44
CA SER A 206 -24.47 8.19 0.26
C SER A 206 -24.21 9.65 0.68
N GLU A 207 -25.25 10.47 0.67
CA GLU A 207 -25.16 11.84 1.21
C GLU A 207 -24.83 11.84 2.70
N SER A 208 -25.28 10.84 3.46
CA SER A 208 -24.98 10.70 4.88
C SER A 208 -23.48 10.55 5.17
N LEU A 209 -22.73 9.83 4.33
CA LEU A 209 -21.26 9.74 4.45
C LEU A 209 -20.61 11.09 4.16
N LEU A 210 -21.06 11.81 3.13
CA LEU A 210 -20.54 13.13 2.79
C LEU A 210 -20.83 14.16 3.90
N GLU A 211 -22.03 14.13 4.48
CA GLU A 211 -22.40 14.96 5.63
C GLU A 211 -21.54 14.64 6.86
N LEU A 212 -21.30 13.38 7.15
CA LEU A 212 -20.39 12.96 8.22
C LEU A 212 -18.98 13.53 7.99
N CYS A 213 -18.48 13.45 6.76
CA CYS A 213 -17.18 13.99 6.38
C CYS A 213 -17.11 15.51 6.56
N ARG A 214 -18.17 16.24 6.20
CA ARG A 214 -18.28 17.68 6.46
C ARG A 214 -18.33 18.01 7.95
N ALA A 215 -19.13 17.29 8.71
CA ALA A 215 -19.32 17.53 10.14
C ALA A 215 -18.03 17.27 10.95
N LYS A 216 -17.27 16.25 10.58
CA LYS A 216 -16.02 15.87 11.25
C LYS A 216 -14.76 16.48 10.62
N GLY A 217 -14.88 17.14 9.48
CA GLY A 217 -13.81 17.85 8.80
C GLY A 217 -13.23 18.99 9.65
N THR A 218 -12.02 19.44 9.30
CA THR A 218 -11.39 20.56 9.99
C THR A 218 -12.11 21.88 9.69
N LYS A 219 -12.17 22.78 10.68
CA LYS A 219 -12.66 24.15 10.48
C LYS A 219 -11.63 25.06 9.81
N SER A 220 -10.37 24.67 9.80
CA SER A 220 -9.28 25.41 9.16
C SER A 220 -9.30 25.20 7.66
N VAL A 221 -8.98 26.23 6.91
CA VAL A 221 -8.72 26.14 5.47
C VAL A 221 -7.42 25.35 5.26
N LYS A 222 -7.44 24.43 4.33
CA LYS A 222 -6.31 23.56 3.99
C LYS A 222 -6.16 23.47 2.48
N TRP A 223 -5.04 22.91 2.02
CA TRP A 223 -4.76 22.58 0.63
C TRP A 223 -4.85 21.06 0.43
N LEU A 224 -5.52 20.65 -0.64
CA LEU A 224 -5.63 19.22 -0.99
C LEU A 224 -4.26 18.61 -1.24
N THR A 225 -3.44 19.33 -2.00
CA THR A 225 -2.07 18.97 -2.36
C THR A 225 -1.08 19.98 -1.77
N ASN A 226 -0.01 20.30 -2.47
CA ASN A 226 0.88 21.39 -2.10
C ASN A 226 0.18 22.73 -2.40
N ASN A 227 0.50 23.76 -1.59
CA ASN A 227 -0.02 25.11 -1.80
C ASN A 227 0.55 25.69 -3.11
N GLU A 228 -0.32 25.92 -4.09
CA GLU A 228 0.03 26.51 -5.39
C GLU A 228 -0.83 27.77 -5.65
N GLU A 229 -0.27 28.74 -6.39
CA GLU A 229 -0.94 30.01 -6.69
C GLU A 229 -2.20 29.82 -7.56
N SER A 230 -2.23 28.74 -8.36
CA SER A 230 -3.36 28.38 -9.22
C SER A 230 -4.50 27.65 -8.51
N ASP A 231 -4.34 27.35 -7.21
CA ASP A 231 -5.36 26.62 -6.46
C ASP A 231 -6.64 27.43 -6.28
N THR A 232 -7.79 26.78 -6.50
CA THR A 232 -9.12 27.37 -6.34
C THR A 232 -9.73 26.96 -4.99
N PHE A 233 -10.39 27.89 -4.32
CA PHE A 233 -11.05 27.63 -3.04
C PHE A 233 -12.43 27.01 -3.25
N VAL A 234 -12.63 25.80 -2.73
CA VAL A 234 -13.92 25.10 -2.71
C VAL A 234 -14.59 25.33 -1.36
N ASN A 235 -15.59 26.23 -1.35
CA ASN A 235 -16.25 26.67 -0.12
C ASN A 235 -16.92 25.52 0.64
N LYS A 236 -17.62 24.63 -0.06
CA LYS A 236 -18.31 23.45 0.50
C LYS A 236 -17.39 22.59 1.38
N TRP A 237 -16.12 22.43 0.95
CA TRP A 237 -15.11 21.63 1.64
C TRP A 237 -14.05 22.47 2.37
N ARG A 238 -14.14 23.81 2.32
CA ARG A 238 -13.21 24.77 2.94
C ARG A 238 -11.74 24.42 2.61
N MET A 239 -11.47 24.12 1.36
CA MET A 239 -10.19 23.59 0.90
C MET A 239 -9.79 24.22 -0.43
N TYR A 240 -8.50 24.54 -0.56
CA TYR A 240 -7.92 24.88 -1.84
C TYR A 240 -7.59 23.58 -2.59
N VAL A 241 -7.95 23.56 -3.85
CA VAL A 241 -7.71 22.42 -4.75
C VAL A 241 -7.10 22.92 -6.06
N PRO A 242 -6.29 22.11 -6.77
CA PRO A 242 -5.79 22.46 -8.09
C PRO A 242 -6.93 22.88 -9.03
N GLN A 243 -6.71 23.95 -9.79
CA GLN A 243 -7.74 24.54 -10.65
C GLN A 243 -8.36 23.52 -11.63
N GLU A 244 -7.55 22.59 -12.11
CA GLU A 244 -7.98 21.54 -13.04
C GLU A 244 -9.02 20.59 -12.43
N LEU A 245 -9.13 20.59 -11.10
CA LEU A 245 -10.10 19.75 -10.38
C LEU A 245 -11.42 20.45 -10.09
N THR A 246 -11.54 21.74 -10.38
CA THR A 246 -12.78 22.47 -10.16
C THR A 246 -13.74 22.27 -11.31
N SER A 247 -15.00 21.91 -11.02
CA SER A 247 -16.07 21.89 -12.03
C SER A 247 -16.47 23.32 -12.41
N LYS A 248 -17.03 23.53 -13.62
CA LYS A 248 -17.53 24.84 -14.03
C LYS A 248 -18.57 25.41 -13.06
N GLU A 249 -19.36 24.56 -12.41
CA GLU A 249 -20.39 24.95 -11.42
C GLU A 249 -19.79 25.48 -10.11
N GLU A 250 -18.57 25.08 -9.75
CA GLU A 250 -17.87 25.60 -8.56
C GLU A 250 -17.29 26.99 -8.77
N TYR A 251 -17.08 27.42 -10.04
CA TYR A 251 -16.59 28.77 -10.38
C TYR A 251 -17.68 29.85 -10.30
N GLU A 252 -18.95 29.50 -10.46
CA GLU A 252 -20.06 30.49 -10.50
C GLU A 252 -20.56 30.90 -9.11
N LEU A 253 -20.04 30.32 -8.04
CA LEU A 253 -20.43 30.58 -6.63
C LEU A 253 -19.42 31.45 -5.86
N ILE A 254 -18.50 32.17 -6.55
CA ILE A 254 -17.54 33.10 -5.96
C ILE A 254 -18.00 34.55 -6.14
#